data_87b90aae7ccc39d8648ea825926a0e54
#
_entry.id   87b90aae7ccc39d8648ea825926a0e54
#
_cell.length_a   1.000
_cell.length_b   1.000
_cell.length_c   1.000
_cell.angle_alpha   90.00
_cell.angle_beta   90.00
_cell.angle_gamma   90.00
#
_symmetry.space_group_name_H-M   'P 1'
#
loop_
_entity.id
_entity.type
_entity.pdbx_description
1 polymer ?
#
loop_
_entity_poly.entity_id
_entity_poly.type
_entity_poly.pdbx_seq_one_letter_code
_entity_poly.pdbx_strand_id
1 'polypeptide(L)'
;MLEMSSTTPSEGGMPVSSPLLASEEVLQKARERKESILACMEVGAEGAVLLVGALPCLNNPITTFVRLAKAINMPNTIEVSLPVRFLFILLVPEEMEVDGREMGRSMATLMVNPIFHDICYQVLVLGGF
;
A
#
# COMPACT_ATOMS: atom_id res chain seq x y z
N MET A 1 -59.79 -45.74 -0.66
CA MET A 1 -59.12 -45.35 0.61
C MET A 1 -57.67 -45.15 0.31
N LEU A 2 -57.27 -43.93 0.07
CA LEU A 2 -55.90 -43.56 -0.37
C LEU A 2 -55.21 -42.85 0.79
N GLU A 3 -54.19 -43.46 1.37
CA GLU A 3 -53.28 -42.81 2.30
C GLU A 3 -52.17 -42.08 1.53
N MET A 4 -52.11 -40.78 1.69
CA MET A 4 -51.02 -39.95 1.21
C MET A 4 -49.94 -39.85 2.29
N SER A 5 -48.80 -40.48 2.06
CA SER A 5 -47.57 -40.30 2.82
C SER A 5 -46.88 -39.05 2.37
N SER A 6 -46.79 -38.03 3.22
CA SER A 6 -46.04 -36.81 2.99
C SER A 6 -44.60 -36.99 3.51
N THR A 7 -43.67 -37.07 2.58
CA THR A 7 -42.26 -37.04 2.90
C THR A 7 -41.78 -35.58 2.88
N THR A 8 -41.35 -35.03 3.99
CA THR A 8 -40.70 -33.73 4.11
C THR A 8 -39.24 -33.87 3.70
N PRO A 9 -38.71 -32.94 2.85
CA PRO A 9 -37.26 -32.89 2.60
C PRO A 9 -36.57 -32.22 3.78
N SER A 10 -35.54 -32.87 4.26
CA SER A 10 -34.56 -32.37 5.22
C SER A 10 -33.83 -31.17 4.62
N GLU A 11 -34.00 -30.00 5.21
CA GLU A 11 -33.19 -28.83 4.93
C GLU A 11 -31.77 -29.04 5.51
N GLY A 12 -30.83 -29.30 4.62
CA GLY A 12 -29.40 -29.20 4.93
C GLY A 12 -29.02 -27.74 5.11
N GLY A 13 -28.96 -27.29 6.36
CA GLY A 13 -28.47 -25.95 6.70
C GLY A 13 -27.02 -25.78 6.25
N MET A 14 -26.79 -24.94 5.25
CA MET A 14 -25.44 -24.44 4.94
C MET A 14 -24.97 -23.59 6.12
N PRO A 15 -23.70 -23.71 6.53
CA PRO A 15 -23.16 -22.84 7.57
C PRO A 15 -23.08 -21.43 6.98
N VAL A 16 -23.93 -20.56 7.47
CA VAL A 16 -23.87 -19.11 7.18
C VAL A 16 -22.65 -18.60 7.91
N SER A 17 -21.52 -18.50 7.20
CA SER A 17 -20.35 -17.80 7.72
C SER A 17 -20.74 -16.31 7.89
N SER A 18 -20.89 -15.92 9.16
CA SER A 18 -21.26 -14.56 9.52
C SER A 18 -20.26 -13.56 8.92
N PRO A 19 -20.70 -12.47 8.28
CA PRO A 19 -19.82 -11.44 7.70
C PRO A 19 -18.83 -10.83 8.69
N LEU A 20 -19.15 -10.87 9.99
CA LEU A 20 -18.31 -10.40 11.09
C LEU A 20 -17.05 -11.28 11.31
N LEU A 21 -17.16 -12.60 11.15
CA LEU A 21 -16.03 -13.51 11.32
C LEU A 21 -15.02 -13.33 10.18
N ALA A 22 -15.50 -13.12 8.95
CA ALA A 22 -14.62 -12.84 7.81
C ALA A 22 -13.86 -11.52 7.98
N SER A 23 -14.44 -10.51 8.62
CA SER A 23 -13.77 -9.25 8.90
C SER A 23 -12.70 -9.37 10.00
N GLU A 24 -12.92 -10.21 11.01
CA GLU A 24 -11.94 -10.45 12.08
C GLU A 24 -10.73 -11.24 11.57
N GLU A 25 -10.91 -12.25 10.74
CA GLU A 25 -9.82 -12.99 10.12
C GLU A 25 -8.96 -12.10 9.22
N VAL A 26 -9.56 -11.20 8.45
CA VAL A 26 -8.84 -10.24 7.61
C VAL A 26 -8.02 -9.27 8.46
N LEU A 27 -8.59 -8.77 9.55
CA LEU A 27 -7.90 -7.90 10.51
C LEU A 27 -6.75 -8.61 11.20
N GLN A 28 -6.94 -9.88 11.58
CA GLN A 28 -5.90 -10.69 12.21
C GLN A 28 -4.72 -10.93 11.25
N LYS A 29 -4.98 -11.33 10.02
CA LYS A 29 -3.94 -11.48 8.98
C LYS A 29 -3.18 -10.19 8.70
N ALA A 30 -3.89 -9.06 8.70
CA ALA A 30 -3.25 -7.74 8.52
C ALA A 30 -2.31 -7.40 9.70
N ARG A 31 -2.69 -7.74 10.93
CA ARG A 31 -1.84 -7.57 12.13
C ARG A 31 -0.60 -8.45 12.08
N GLU A 32 -0.76 -9.74 11.79
CA GLU A 32 0.35 -10.70 11.69
C GLU A 32 1.34 -10.28 10.60
N ARG A 33 0.83 -9.83 9.45
CA ARG A 33 1.66 -9.30 8.36
C ARG A 33 2.44 -8.07 8.78
N LYS A 34 1.80 -7.15 9.49
CA LYS A 34 2.43 -5.94 10.03
C LYS A 34 3.53 -6.26 11.02
N GLU A 35 3.28 -7.19 11.96
CA GLU A 35 4.26 -7.64 12.94
C GLU A 35 5.45 -8.33 12.29
N SER A 36 5.19 -9.18 11.28
CA SER A 36 6.24 -9.85 10.51
C SER A 36 7.14 -8.86 9.76
N ILE A 37 6.57 -7.83 9.16
CA ILE A 37 7.33 -6.78 8.47
C ILE A 37 8.19 -6.00 9.48
N LEU A 38 7.63 -5.62 10.62
CA LEU A 38 8.35 -4.90 11.67
C LEU A 38 9.51 -5.71 12.26
N ALA A 39 9.33 -7.02 12.41
CA ALA A 39 10.38 -7.91 12.92
C ALA A 39 11.59 -8.04 11.98
N CYS A 40 11.41 -7.80 10.69
CA CYS A 40 12.48 -7.83 9.69
C CYS A 40 13.19 -6.48 9.51
N MET A 41 12.73 -5.42 10.17
CA MET A 41 13.30 -4.08 10.02
C MET A 41 14.42 -3.82 11.03
N GLU A 42 15.47 -3.16 10.57
CA GLU A 42 16.53 -2.68 11.45
C GLU A 42 16.06 -1.54 12.35
N VAL A 43 16.67 -1.45 13.53
CA VAL A 43 16.40 -0.34 14.46
C VAL A 43 16.79 0.98 13.81
N GLY A 44 15.86 1.92 13.76
CA GLY A 44 16.08 3.23 13.11
C GLY A 44 15.81 3.25 11.61
N ALA A 45 15.23 2.18 11.04
CA ALA A 45 14.80 2.18 9.65
C ALA A 45 13.83 3.32 9.35
N GLU A 46 14.00 3.97 8.23
CA GLU A 46 13.15 5.03 7.71
C GLU A 46 12.51 4.60 6.39
N GLY A 47 11.28 5.02 6.19
CA GLY A 47 10.49 4.64 5.02
C GLY A 47 10.49 5.66 3.90
N ALA A 48 10.09 5.19 2.72
CA ALA A 48 9.74 6.03 1.59
C ALA A 48 8.26 5.82 1.24
N VAL A 49 7.58 6.90 0.89
CA VAL A 49 6.21 6.88 0.36
C VAL A 49 6.25 7.26 -1.10
N LEU A 50 5.63 6.44 -1.92
CA LEU A 50 5.45 6.68 -3.34
C LEU A 50 3.98 6.97 -3.60
N LEU A 51 3.71 8.17 -4.09
CA LEU A 51 2.37 8.62 -4.48
C LEU A 51 2.30 8.71 -6.00
N VAL A 52 1.37 7.98 -6.58
CA VAL A 52 1.10 8.02 -8.02
C VAL A 52 -0.34 8.46 -8.23
N GLY A 53 -0.55 9.46 -9.07
CA GLY A 53 -1.88 9.97 -9.40
C GLY A 53 -2.02 10.31 -10.86
N ALA A 54 -3.21 10.09 -11.43
CA ALA A 54 -3.57 10.53 -12.75
C ALA A 54 -4.51 11.74 -12.64
N LEU A 55 -4.23 12.79 -13.39
CA LEU A 55 -4.99 14.04 -13.38
C LEU A 55 -5.36 14.48 -14.80
N PRO A 56 -6.64 14.79 -15.05
CA PRO A 56 -7.10 15.21 -16.39
C PRO A 56 -6.58 16.57 -16.81
N CYS A 57 -6.08 17.39 -15.87
CA CYS A 57 -5.56 18.72 -16.15
C CYS A 57 -4.08 18.76 -16.54
N LEU A 58 -3.41 17.61 -16.54
CA LEU A 58 -2.00 17.53 -16.91
C LEU A 58 -1.83 17.19 -18.39
N ASN A 59 -0.86 17.85 -19.04
CA ASN A 59 -0.42 17.51 -20.38
C ASN A 59 0.87 16.67 -20.40
N ASN A 60 1.65 16.74 -19.33
CA ASN A 60 2.92 16.02 -19.20
C ASN A 60 3.06 15.45 -17.80
N PRO A 61 3.79 14.33 -17.64
CA PRO A 61 4.13 13.80 -16.32
C PRO A 61 4.93 14.79 -15.48
N ILE A 62 4.62 14.87 -14.20
CA ILE A 62 5.35 15.65 -13.21
C ILE A 62 5.88 14.68 -12.14
N THR A 63 7.18 14.75 -11.89
CA THR A 63 7.84 13.95 -10.89
C THR A 63 8.50 14.83 -9.85
N THR A 64 8.29 14.53 -8.57
CA THR A 64 8.91 15.25 -7.47
C THR A 64 9.46 14.26 -6.46
N PHE A 65 10.72 14.46 -6.06
CA PHE A 65 11.36 13.74 -4.97
C PHE A 65 11.63 14.70 -3.81
N VAL A 66 11.13 14.33 -2.63
CA VAL A 66 11.28 15.13 -1.41
C VAL A 66 11.97 14.29 -0.34
N ARG A 67 13.09 14.79 0.17
CA ARG A 67 13.72 14.28 1.38
C ARG A 67 13.37 15.19 2.56
N LEU A 68 12.72 14.63 3.56
CA LEU A 68 12.39 15.37 4.78
C LEU A 68 13.66 15.58 5.62
N ALA A 69 13.81 16.74 6.23
CA ALA A 69 14.93 17.03 7.13
C ALA A 69 14.93 16.11 8.36
N LYS A 70 13.74 15.68 8.79
CA LYS A 70 13.53 14.70 9.86
C LYS A 70 12.45 13.72 9.40
N ALA A 71 12.65 12.43 9.66
CA ALA A 71 11.63 11.44 9.39
C ALA A 71 10.41 11.66 10.31
N ILE A 72 9.21 11.56 9.75
CA ILE A 72 7.94 11.77 10.46
C ILE A 72 7.01 10.57 10.29
N ASN A 73 6.24 10.28 11.32
CA ASN A 73 5.19 9.28 11.22
C ASN A 73 4.01 9.86 10.42
N MET A 74 3.59 9.10 9.40
CA MET A 74 2.42 9.43 8.59
C MET A 74 1.33 8.38 8.82
N PRO A 75 0.50 8.53 9.85
CA PRO A 75 -0.59 7.61 10.12
C PRO A 75 -1.57 7.62 8.93
N ASN A 76 -2.13 6.46 8.60
CA ASN A 76 -3.06 6.23 7.48
C ASN A 76 -2.46 6.31 6.06
N THR A 77 -1.18 6.58 5.91
CA THR A 77 -0.51 6.59 4.58
C THR A 77 0.19 5.28 4.31
N ILE A 78 0.74 4.65 5.33
CA ILE A 78 1.43 3.36 5.27
C ILE A 78 0.85 2.40 6.32
N GLU A 79 0.78 1.12 5.97
CA GLU A 79 0.24 0.08 6.87
C GLU A 79 1.10 -0.15 8.10
N VAL A 80 2.40 0.09 7.99
CA VAL A 80 3.39 -0.09 9.05
C VAL A 80 3.77 1.26 9.65
N SER A 81 3.83 1.35 10.99
CA SER A 81 4.24 2.57 11.68
C SER A 81 5.76 2.78 11.56
N LEU A 82 6.19 3.22 10.38
CA LEU A 82 7.58 3.50 10.05
C LEU A 82 7.72 5.01 9.79
N PRO A 83 8.72 5.69 10.38
CA PRO A 83 8.96 7.10 10.09
C PRO A 83 9.33 7.28 8.61
N VAL A 84 8.65 8.18 7.92
CA VAL A 84 8.87 8.48 6.50
C VAL A 84 9.94 9.54 6.37
N ARG A 85 10.98 9.25 5.60
CA ARG A 85 12.07 10.17 5.24
C ARG A 85 11.92 10.70 3.83
N PHE A 86 11.43 9.88 2.91
CA PHE A 86 11.35 10.19 1.50
C PHE A 86 9.92 10.17 0.98
N LEU A 87 9.58 11.16 0.16
CA LEU A 87 8.33 11.22 -0.58
C LEU A 87 8.68 11.28 -2.07
N PHE A 88 8.12 10.36 -2.83
CA PHE A 88 8.19 10.37 -4.27
C PHE A 88 6.78 10.59 -4.82
N ILE A 89 6.59 11.63 -5.58
CA ILE A 89 5.28 12.01 -6.12
C ILE A 89 5.37 11.97 -7.64
N LEU A 90 4.56 11.15 -8.26
CA LEU A 90 4.43 11.02 -9.70
C LEU A 90 2.99 11.34 -10.10
N LEU A 91 2.80 12.43 -10.79
CA LEU A 91 1.52 12.83 -11.36
C LEU A 91 1.60 12.70 -12.88
N VAL A 92 0.63 12.01 -13.46
CA VAL A 92 0.59 11.76 -14.91
C VAL A 92 -0.72 12.26 -15.50
N PRO A 93 -0.76 12.57 -16.82
CA PRO A 93 -2.02 12.73 -17.54
C PRO A 93 -2.92 11.50 -17.39
N GLU A 94 -4.23 11.68 -17.45
CA GLU A 94 -5.20 10.60 -17.26
C GLU A 94 -5.01 9.46 -18.29
N GLU A 95 -4.68 9.77 -19.51
CA GLU A 95 -4.38 8.82 -20.57
C GLU A 95 -3.10 7.99 -20.31
N MET A 96 -2.22 8.43 -19.43
CA MET A 96 -0.99 7.75 -19.02
C MET A 96 -1.10 7.04 -17.65
N GLU A 97 -2.30 6.82 -17.15
CA GLU A 97 -2.51 6.22 -15.82
C GLU A 97 -1.81 4.85 -15.67
N VAL A 98 -1.87 4.01 -16.70
CA VAL A 98 -1.25 2.67 -16.68
C VAL A 98 0.28 2.80 -16.63
N ASP A 99 0.85 3.64 -17.49
CA ASP A 99 2.29 3.90 -17.54
C ASP A 99 2.79 4.50 -16.23
N GLY A 100 2.01 5.41 -15.63
CA GLY A 100 2.28 6.01 -14.34
C GLY A 100 2.38 4.97 -13.22
N ARG A 101 1.49 3.97 -13.21
CA ARG A 101 1.56 2.87 -12.24
C ARG A 101 2.80 1.98 -12.44
N GLU A 102 3.19 1.71 -13.68
CA GLU A 102 4.42 0.94 -13.97
C GLU A 102 5.68 1.71 -13.59
N MET A 103 5.73 3.00 -13.87
CA MET A 103 6.81 3.89 -13.42
C MET A 103 6.90 3.91 -11.89
N GLY A 104 5.78 3.97 -11.20
CA GLY A 104 5.72 3.89 -9.74
C GLY A 104 6.27 2.58 -9.18
N ARG A 105 5.92 1.44 -9.77
CA ARG A 105 6.47 0.13 -9.38
C ARG A 105 7.98 0.05 -9.59
N SER A 106 8.47 0.57 -10.71
CA SER A 106 9.90 0.63 -11.01
C SER A 106 10.64 1.47 -9.97
N MET A 107 10.06 2.60 -9.58
CA MET A 107 10.62 3.47 -8.54
C MET A 107 10.63 2.82 -7.17
N ALA A 108 9.55 2.11 -6.80
CA ALA A 108 9.49 1.34 -5.57
C ALA A 108 10.61 0.28 -5.53
N THR A 109 10.91 -0.37 -6.65
CA THR A 109 12.00 -1.33 -6.76
C THR A 109 13.37 -0.67 -6.58
N LEU A 110 13.57 0.53 -7.13
CA LEU A 110 14.80 1.30 -6.93
C LEU A 110 15.01 1.70 -5.46
N MET A 111 13.95 2.09 -4.76
CA MET A 111 14.01 2.48 -3.34
C MET A 111 14.43 1.32 -2.42
N VAL A 112 14.26 0.07 -2.84
CA VAL A 112 14.73 -1.13 -2.10
C VAL A 112 16.21 -1.39 -2.33
N ASN A 113 16.81 -0.83 -3.40
CA ASN A 113 18.23 -1.01 -3.68
C ASN A 113 19.08 -0.20 -2.68
N PRO A 114 20.00 -0.83 -1.91
CA PRO A 114 20.76 -0.15 -0.88
C PRO A 114 21.63 0.99 -1.43
N ILE A 115 22.23 0.82 -2.61
CA ILE A 115 23.05 1.86 -3.24
C ILE A 115 22.22 3.09 -3.59
N PHE A 116 21.03 2.87 -4.17
CA PHE A 116 20.12 3.97 -4.50
C PHE A 116 19.62 4.68 -3.25
N HIS A 117 19.30 3.91 -2.22
CA HIS A 117 18.89 4.42 -0.91
C HIS A 117 19.97 5.32 -0.30
N ASP A 118 21.23 4.89 -0.29
CA ASP A 118 22.34 5.68 0.21
C ASP A 118 22.54 6.98 -0.58
N ILE A 119 22.40 6.92 -1.91
CA ILE A 119 22.42 8.12 -2.75
C ILE A 119 21.30 9.09 -2.37
N CYS A 120 20.09 8.61 -2.10
CA CYS A 120 18.97 9.45 -1.65
C CYS A 120 19.27 10.21 -0.35
N TYR A 121 20.08 9.65 0.55
CA TYR A 121 20.55 10.37 1.74
C TYR A 121 21.64 11.40 1.45
N GLN A 122 22.46 11.17 0.44
CA GLN A 122 23.59 12.03 0.11
C GLN A 122 23.22 13.20 -0.81
N VAL A 123 22.11 13.08 -1.57
CA VAL A 123 21.66 14.14 -2.47
C VAL A 123 21.34 15.40 -1.65
N LEU A 124 22.24 16.38 -1.73
CA LEU A 124 21.96 17.74 -1.31
C LEU A 124 21.02 18.34 -2.35
N VAL A 125 19.81 18.71 -1.92
CA VAL A 125 18.91 19.49 -2.77
C VAL A 125 19.56 20.84 -3.01
N LEU A 126 20.27 20.98 -4.11
CA LEU A 126 20.61 22.27 -4.71
C LEU A 126 19.32 22.79 -5.37
N GLY A 127 18.35 23.14 -4.53
CA GLY A 127 17.07 23.71 -4.96
C GLY A 127 16.97 25.12 -4.47
N GLY A 128 17.54 26.02 -5.20
CA GLY A 128 17.14 27.41 -5.20
C GLY A 128 16.44 27.69 -6.52
N PHE A 129 15.14 27.85 -6.47
CA PHE A 129 14.37 28.66 -7.41
C PHE A 129 13.38 29.44 -6.60
#